data_c71d0661cddae197e175a2d59be00af1
#
_entry.id   c71d0661cddae197e175a2d59be00af1
#
_cell.length_a   1.000
_cell.length_b   1.000
_cell.length_c   1.000
_cell.angle_alpha   90.00
_cell.angle_beta   90.00
_cell.angle_gamma   90.00
#
_symmetry.space_group_name_H-M   'P 1'
#
loop_
_entity.id
_entity.type
_entity.pdbx_description
1 polymer ?
#
loop_
_entity_poly.entity_id
_entity_poly.type
_entity_poly.pdbx_seq_one_letter_code
_entity_poly.pdbx_strand_id
1 'polypeptide(L)'
;MYKRQSVNRSSAGDNLSDRGKAYGIKSEIVDGMDIIAVREAAIKAIEYCRLGKGPYILEMKTYRYRGHSMSDPAKYRTRDEVEQIRKTSDPIENIKILLNKMGVVDKVLKDIDVEIKSIIAGAAKFAQESPEPSASELYTDITIN
;
A
#
# COMPACT_ATOMS: atom_id res chain seq x y z
N MET A 1 22.20 13.47 3.75
CA MET A 1 21.66 12.16 3.35
C MET A 1 20.18 12.35 3.01
N TYR A 2 19.78 12.18 1.76
CA TYR A 2 18.41 12.48 1.27
C TYR A 2 17.44 11.29 1.41
N LYS A 3 17.90 10.17 1.92
CA LYS A 3 17.07 8.97 2.17
C LYS A 3 16.11 9.20 3.33
N ARG A 4 14.84 8.79 3.19
CA ARG A 4 13.78 8.89 4.22
C ARG A 4 13.23 10.31 4.43
N GLN A 5 13.22 11.13 3.39
CA GLN A 5 12.57 12.44 3.43
C GLN A 5 11.21 12.38 2.72
N SER A 6 10.35 13.38 2.95
CA SER A 6 9.10 13.50 2.20
C SER A 6 9.38 13.65 0.70
N VAL A 7 8.45 13.18 -0.13
CA VAL A 7 8.56 13.27 -1.60
C VAL A 7 8.80 14.71 -2.03
N ASN A 8 8.07 15.67 -1.47
CA ASN A 8 8.20 17.10 -1.78
C ASN A 8 9.60 17.69 -1.53
N ARG A 9 10.38 17.03 -0.65
CA ARG A 9 11.74 17.46 -0.35
C ARG A 9 12.81 16.69 -1.12
N SER A 10 12.51 15.47 -1.54
CA SER A 10 13.45 14.55 -2.18
C SER A 10 13.26 14.40 -3.69
N SER A 11 12.16 14.90 -4.23
CA SER A 11 11.83 14.84 -5.66
C SER A 11 11.70 16.23 -6.26
N ALA A 12 12.16 16.40 -7.48
CA ALA A 12 12.02 17.64 -8.23
C ALA A 12 10.59 17.86 -8.77
N GLY A 13 9.79 16.81 -8.88
CA GLY A 13 8.40 16.86 -9.34
C GLY A 13 7.44 16.45 -8.24
N ASP A 14 6.23 17.03 -8.27
CA ASP A 14 5.18 16.80 -7.27
C ASP A 14 4.53 15.42 -7.41
N ASN A 15 4.54 14.85 -8.61
CA ASN A 15 3.88 13.59 -8.93
C ASN A 15 4.88 12.60 -9.54
N LEU A 16 5.02 11.46 -8.90
CA LEU A 16 5.91 10.39 -9.41
C LEU A 16 5.36 9.73 -10.68
N SER A 17 4.05 9.73 -10.86
CA SER A 17 3.36 9.23 -12.06
C SER A 17 3.77 9.98 -13.33
N ASP A 18 4.20 11.24 -13.24
CA ASP A 18 4.67 12.01 -14.39
C ASP A 18 5.89 11.40 -15.07
N ARG A 19 6.64 10.54 -14.38
CA ARG A 19 7.75 9.77 -14.96
C ARG A 19 7.31 8.86 -16.10
N GLY A 20 6.07 8.37 -16.04
CA GLY A 20 5.50 7.57 -17.13
C GLY A 20 5.40 8.29 -18.45
N LYS A 21 5.19 9.61 -18.42
CA LYS A 21 5.07 10.45 -19.63
C LYS A 21 6.32 10.39 -20.51
N ALA A 22 7.52 10.34 -19.87
CA ALA A 22 8.78 10.27 -20.60
C ALA A 22 8.95 8.97 -21.42
N TYR A 23 8.22 7.93 -21.05
CA TYR A 23 8.24 6.62 -21.71
C TYR A 23 6.96 6.33 -22.51
N GLY A 24 6.07 7.31 -22.67
CA GLY A 24 4.77 7.12 -23.31
C GLY A 24 3.82 6.18 -22.52
N ILE A 25 4.09 5.96 -21.22
CA ILE A 25 3.28 5.11 -20.36
C ILE A 25 2.15 5.93 -19.76
N LYS A 26 0.92 5.42 -19.91
CA LYS A 26 -0.25 6.01 -19.28
C LYS A 26 -0.15 5.95 -17.77
N SER A 27 -0.49 7.06 -17.11
CA SER A 27 -0.39 7.15 -15.65
C SER A 27 -1.58 7.89 -15.04
N GLU A 28 -1.86 7.60 -13.77
CA GLU A 28 -2.94 8.19 -12.98
C GLU A 28 -2.53 8.30 -11.51
N ILE A 29 -2.97 9.38 -10.85
CA ILE A 29 -2.82 9.57 -9.41
C ILE A 29 -4.14 9.16 -8.75
N VAL A 30 -4.04 8.39 -7.69
CA VAL A 30 -5.19 7.86 -6.95
C VAL A 30 -5.03 8.17 -5.47
N ASP A 31 -6.13 8.56 -4.82
CA ASP A 31 -6.17 8.61 -3.36
C ASP A 31 -6.06 7.18 -2.81
N GLY A 32 -4.88 6.80 -2.33
CA GLY A 32 -4.60 5.49 -1.77
C GLY A 32 -5.24 5.25 -0.39
N MET A 33 -5.88 6.28 0.19
CA MET A 33 -6.67 6.16 1.43
C MET A 33 -8.15 5.89 1.15
N ASP A 34 -8.59 5.95 -0.12
CA ASP A 34 -9.94 5.60 -0.56
C ASP A 34 -9.93 4.23 -1.27
N ILE A 35 -10.46 3.20 -0.59
CA ILE A 35 -10.50 1.82 -1.11
C ILE A 35 -11.31 1.73 -2.41
N ILE A 36 -12.39 2.51 -2.55
CA ILE A 36 -13.23 2.47 -3.75
C ILE A 36 -12.49 3.09 -4.93
N ALA A 37 -11.86 4.25 -4.74
CA ALA A 37 -11.04 4.89 -5.77
C ALA A 37 -9.88 3.99 -6.22
N VAL A 38 -9.19 3.34 -5.27
CA VAL A 38 -8.12 2.38 -5.56
C VAL A 38 -8.64 1.21 -6.40
N ARG A 39 -9.78 0.63 -6.03
CA ARG A 39 -10.39 -0.49 -6.77
C ARG A 39 -10.76 -0.11 -8.19
N GLU A 40 -11.41 1.02 -8.37
CA GLU A 40 -11.82 1.51 -9.70
C GLU A 40 -10.62 1.79 -10.61
N ALA A 41 -9.62 2.48 -10.09
CA ALA A 41 -8.38 2.74 -10.82
C ALA A 41 -7.64 1.45 -11.19
N ALA A 42 -7.59 0.48 -10.27
CA ALA A 42 -6.96 -0.83 -10.52
C ALA A 42 -7.68 -1.61 -11.62
N ILE A 43 -9.02 -1.67 -11.61
CA ILE A 43 -9.81 -2.32 -12.66
C ILE A 43 -9.50 -1.70 -14.01
N LYS A 44 -9.56 -0.37 -14.11
CA LYS A 44 -9.27 0.39 -15.34
C LYS A 44 -7.86 0.12 -15.86
N ALA A 45 -6.86 0.08 -14.99
CA ALA A 45 -5.47 -0.19 -15.35
C ALA A 45 -5.29 -1.64 -15.84
N ILE A 46 -5.91 -2.61 -15.14
CA ILE A 46 -5.86 -4.04 -15.53
C ILE A 46 -6.51 -4.25 -16.90
N GLU A 47 -7.69 -3.67 -17.13
CA GLU A 47 -8.37 -3.75 -18.43
C GLU A 47 -7.53 -3.15 -19.54
N TYR A 48 -6.92 -1.98 -19.30
CA TYR A 48 -6.03 -1.34 -20.25
C TYR A 48 -4.86 -2.25 -20.67
N CYS A 49 -4.20 -2.85 -19.68
CA CYS A 49 -3.07 -3.76 -19.92
C CYS A 49 -3.52 -5.05 -20.64
N ARG A 50 -4.64 -5.65 -20.23
CA ARG A 50 -5.20 -6.87 -20.85
C ARG A 50 -5.65 -6.67 -22.30
N LEU A 51 -6.05 -5.46 -22.64
CA LEU A 51 -6.35 -5.09 -24.03
C LEU A 51 -5.10 -4.86 -24.90
N GLY A 52 -3.90 -5.16 -24.39
CA GLY A 52 -2.64 -4.99 -25.12
C GLY A 52 -2.22 -3.54 -25.37
N LYS A 53 -2.81 -2.57 -24.65
CA LYS A 53 -2.52 -1.14 -24.84
C LYS A 53 -1.22 -0.67 -24.18
N GLY A 54 -0.49 -1.59 -23.53
CA GLY A 54 0.78 -1.34 -22.85
C GLY A 54 0.66 -1.28 -21.33
N PRO A 55 1.75 -0.92 -20.65
CA PRO A 55 1.78 -0.78 -19.18
C PRO A 55 0.98 0.43 -18.69
N TYR A 56 0.66 0.43 -17.40
CA TYR A 56 -0.06 1.51 -16.74
C TYR A 56 0.58 1.81 -15.39
N ILE A 57 0.81 3.07 -15.06
CA ILE A 57 1.35 3.50 -13.77
C ILE A 57 0.22 4.05 -12.91
N LEU A 58 0.02 3.48 -11.73
CA LEU A 58 -0.85 4.03 -10.70
C LEU A 58 0.01 4.58 -9.54
N GLU A 59 -0.08 5.87 -9.28
CA GLU A 59 0.54 6.50 -8.12
C GLU A 59 -0.49 6.58 -7.00
N MET A 60 -0.36 5.68 -6.01
CA MET A 60 -1.24 5.65 -4.85
C MET A 60 -0.73 6.61 -3.78
N LYS A 61 -1.42 7.73 -3.56
CA LYS A 61 -1.11 8.69 -2.49
C LYS A 61 -1.62 8.14 -1.16
N THR A 62 -0.70 7.75 -0.29
CA THR A 62 -1.03 7.17 1.02
C THR A 62 -0.36 7.94 2.15
N TYR A 63 -0.90 7.79 3.36
CA TYR A 63 -0.32 8.32 4.59
C TYR A 63 0.23 7.18 5.46
N ARG A 64 1.48 7.29 5.87
CA ARG A 64 2.12 6.32 6.75
C ARG A 64 1.98 6.73 8.21
N TYR A 65 1.22 6.00 9.01
CA TYR A 65 1.00 6.30 10.43
C TYR A 65 2.25 6.14 11.30
N ARG A 66 3.10 5.17 11.02
CA ARG A 66 4.31 4.88 11.81
C ARG A 66 5.55 5.50 11.19
N GLY A 67 6.56 5.75 12.00
CA GLY A 67 7.90 6.12 11.56
C GLY A 67 8.55 5.05 10.67
N HIS A 68 9.73 5.36 10.16
CA HIS A 68 10.44 4.47 9.22
C HIS A 68 10.86 3.15 9.87
N SER A 69 11.27 3.19 11.14
CA SER A 69 11.70 2.04 11.94
C SER A 69 11.22 2.20 13.38
N MET A 70 11.42 1.18 14.20
CA MET A 70 11.10 1.24 15.63
C MET A 70 11.90 2.32 16.36
N SER A 71 13.10 2.64 15.90
CA SER A 71 13.99 3.69 16.45
C SER A 71 13.72 5.09 15.89
N ASP A 72 12.80 5.25 14.93
CA ASP A 72 12.45 6.55 14.36
C ASP A 72 11.47 7.29 15.28
N PRO A 73 11.89 8.39 15.94
CA PRO A 73 11.03 9.13 16.84
C PRO A 73 9.94 9.95 16.13
N ALA A 74 9.87 9.90 14.80
CA ALA A 74 8.88 10.57 13.95
C ALA A 74 8.71 12.08 14.24
N LYS A 75 9.77 12.78 14.65
CA LYS A 75 9.76 14.22 15.01
C LYS A 75 9.35 15.17 13.87
N TYR A 76 9.25 14.67 12.65
CA TYR A 76 8.89 15.45 11.44
C TYR A 76 7.38 15.66 11.28
N ARG A 77 6.56 15.16 12.20
CA ARG A 77 5.10 15.35 12.25
C ARG A 77 4.57 15.27 13.67
N THR A 78 3.43 15.89 13.93
CA THR A 78 2.81 15.90 15.25
C THR A 78 1.95 14.66 15.48
N ARG A 79 1.71 14.32 16.74
CA ARG A 79 0.75 13.27 17.09
C ARG A 79 -0.68 13.63 16.68
N ASP A 80 -1.03 14.90 16.86
CA ASP A 80 -2.36 15.42 16.51
C ASP A 80 -2.65 15.29 15.01
N GLU A 81 -1.66 15.57 14.15
CA GLU A 81 -1.76 15.33 12.71
C GLU A 81 -2.08 13.86 12.40
N VAL A 82 -1.33 12.93 12.98
CA VAL A 82 -1.52 11.49 12.78
C VAL A 82 -2.90 11.05 13.26
N GLU A 83 -3.35 11.52 14.42
CA GLU A 83 -4.67 11.19 14.97
C GLU A 83 -5.79 11.77 14.12
N GLN A 84 -5.65 12.99 13.63
CA GLN A 84 -6.63 13.62 12.76
C GLN A 84 -6.79 12.81 11.46
N ILE A 85 -5.69 12.48 10.78
CA ILE A 85 -5.74 11.67 9.56
C ILE A 85 -6.34 10.29 9.84
N ARG A 86 -5.99 9.65 10.95
CA ARG A 86 -6.58 8.36 11.32
C ARG A 86 -8.09 8.44 11.56
N LYS A 87 -8.57 9.54 12.12
CA LYS A 87 -10.02 9.73 12.35
C LYS A 87 -10.80 10.05 11.09
N THR A 88 -10.20 10.75 10.13
CA THR A 88 -10.92 11.29 8.96
C THR A 88 -10.70 10.48 7.68
N SER A 89 -9.53 9.83 7.56
CA SER A 89 -9.07 9.27 6.28
C SER A 89 -8.56 7.83 6.41
N ASP A 90 -8.82 7.14 7.53
CA ASP A 90 -8.43 5.72 7.65
C ASP A 90 -9.27 4.87 6.68
N PRO A 91 -8.63 4.15 5.72
CA PRO A 91 -9.36 3.41 4.70
C PRO A 91 -10.21 2.27 5.29
N ILE A 92 -9.76 1.65 6.39
CA ILE A 92 -10.51 0.56 7.05
C ILE A 92 -11.75 1.11 7.75
N GLU A 93 -11.61 2.20 8.49
CA GLU A 93 -12.75 2.80 9.19
C GLU A 93 -13.77 3.39 8.20
N ASN A 94 -13.31 4.04 7.13
CA ASN A 94 -14.19 4.58 6.10
C ASN A 94 -14.98 3.49 5.38
N ILE A 95 -14.37 2.35 5.04
CA ILE A 95 -15.09 1.24 4.41
C ILE A 95 -16.07 0.56 5.39
N LYS A 96 -15.73 0.44 6.67
CA LYS A 96 -16.65 -0.06 7.70
C LYS A 96 -17.90 0.81 7.80
N ILE A 97 -17.73 2.14 7.82
CA ILE A 97 -18.86 3.08 7.83
C ILE A 97 -19.74 2.91 6.58
N LEU A 98 -19.11 2.76 5.42
CA LEU A 98 -19.85 2.54 4.17
C LEU A 98 -20.64 1.23 4.19
N LEU A 99 -20.01 0.13 4.60
CA LEU A 99 -20.63 -1.19 4.68
C LEU A 99 -21.81 -1.20 5.68
N ASN A 100 -21.65 -0.55 6.83
CA ASN A 100 -22.74 -0.40 7.79
C ASN A 100 -23.93 0.39 7.20
N LYS A 101 -23.68 1.46 6.44
CA LYS A 101 -24.74 2.20 5.71
C LYS A 101 -25.43 1.33 4.65
N MET A 102 -24.75 0.36 4.09
CA MET A 102 -25.30 -0.63 3.15
C MET A 102 -26.02 -1.79 3.84
N GLY A 103 -26.11 -1.81 5.17
CA GLY A 103 -26.82 -2.81 5.95
C GLY A 103 -25.97 -4.01 6.41
N VAL A 104 -24.65 -3.97 6.22
CA VAL A 104 -23.77 -4.99 6.77
C VAL A 104 -23.68 -4.82 8.29
N VAL A 105 -24.00 -5.88 9.02
CA VAL A 105 -24.04 -5.84 10.48
C VAL A 105 -22.61 -5.97 11.08
N ASP A 106 -22.38 -5.34 12.22
CA ASP A 106 -21.09 -5.33 12.92
C ASP A 106 -20.52 -6.73 13.21
N LYS A 107 -21.38 -7.73 13.36
CA LYS A 107 -20.95 -9.10 13.56
C LYS A 107 -20.09 -9.60 12.39
N VAL A 108 -20.54 -9.36 11.14
CA VAL A 108 -19.80 -9.75 9.93
C VAL A 108 -18.42 -9.09 9.89
N LEU A 109 -18.35 -7.79 10.22
CA LEU A 109 -17.07 -7.06 10.26
C LEU A 109 -16.12 -7.61 11.32
N LYS A 110 -16.65 -7.99 12.49
CA LYS A 110 -15.85 -8.65 13.54
C LYS A 110 -15.36 -10.03 13.14
N ASP A 111 -16.21 -10.82 12.47
CA ASP A 111 -15.83 -12.14 11.98
C ASP A 111 -14.69 -12.04 10.95
N ILE A 112 -14.72 -11.07 10.05
CA ILE A 112 -13.62 -10.75 9.12
C ILE A 112 -12.34 -10.37 9.89
N ASP A 113 -12.43 -9.51 10.90
CA ASP A 113 -11.27 -9.13 11.72
C ASP A 113 -10.63 -10.34 12.41
N VAL A 114 -11.43 -11.30 12.89
CA VAL A 114 -10.95 -12.54 13.53
C VAL A 114 -10.26 -13.44 12.50
N GLU A 115 -10.86 -13.62 11.33
CA GLU A 115 -10.28 -14.42 10.24
C GLU A 115 -8.93 -13.84 9.79
N ILE A 116 -8.85 -12.54 9.53
CA ILE A 116 -7.60 -11.88 9.12
C ILE A 116 -6.52 -12.01 10.19
N LYS A 117 -6.86 -11.86 11.47
CA LYS A 117 -5.88 -12.07 12.56
C LYS A 117 -5.34 -13.50 12.58
N SER A 118 -6.19 -14.48 12.32
CA SER A 118 -5.77 -15.89 12.22
C SER A 118 -4.82 -16.12 11.04
N ILE A 119 -5.13 -15.56 9.87
CA ILE A 119 -4.28 -15.63 8.67
C ILE A 119 -2.91 -15.00 8.95
N ILE A 120 -2.87 -13.81 9.55
CA ILE A 120 -1.60 -13.12 9.87
C ILE A 120 -0.77 -13.91 10.89
N ALA A 121 -1.42 -14.48 11.93
CA ALA A 121 -0.73 -15.32 12.90
C ALA A 121 -0.15 -16.59 12.24
N GLY A 122 -0.90 -17.22 11.32
CA GLY A 122 -0.43 -18.35 10.52
C GLY A 122 0.77 -17.99 9.64
N ALA A 123 0.73 -16.84 8.97
CA ALA A 123 1.83 -16.35 8.15
C ALA A 123 3.10 -16.08 8.97
N ALA A 124 2.95 -15.48 10.16
CA ALA A 124 4.07 -15.25 11.07
C ALA A 124 4.69 -16.59 11.56
N LYS A 125 3.84 -17.54 11.93
CA LYS A 125 4.28 -18.88 12.34
C LYS A 125 5.01 -19.60 11.20
N PHE A 126 4.45 -19.55 9.97
CA PHE A 126 5.10 -20.11 8.80
C PHE A 126 6.51 -19.54 8.58
N ALA A 127 6.67 -18.20 8.68
CA ALA A 127 7.97 -17.56 8.55
C ALA A 127 8.98 -18.00 9.64
N GLN A 128 8.51 -18.18 10.88
CA GLN A 128 9.35 -18.62 11.99
C GLN A 128 9.77 -20.08 11.91
N GLU A 129 8.91 -20.95 11.37
CA GLU A 129 9.14 -22.39 11.26
C GLU A 129 9.81 -22.79 9.93
N SER A 130 9.88 -21.89 8.97
CA SER A 130 10.54 -22.13 7.69
C SER A 130 12.04 -22.29 7.87
N PRO A 131 12.66 -23.28 7.20
CA PRO A 131 14.10 -23.46 7.26
C PRO A 131 14.84 -22.28 6.63
N GLU A 132 16.03 -21.97 7.12
CA GLU A 132 16.93 -21.03 6.46
C GLU A 132 17.36 -21.57 5.09
N PRO A 133 17.56 -20.70 4.10
CA PRO A 133 18.10 -21.11 2.79
C PRO A 133 19.44 -21.81 2.92
N SER A 134 19.69 -22.82 2.09
CA SER A 134 21.00 -23.46 2.03
C SER A 134 22.07 -22.52 1.44
N ALA A 135 23.35 -22.74 1.78
CA ALA A 135 24.44 -21.94 1.22
C ALA A 135 24.53 -22.03 -0.32
N SER A 136 24.03 -23.11 -0.92
CA SER A 136 23.98 -23.27 -2.38
C SER A 136 23.04 -22.28 -3.06
N GLU A 137 22.01 -21.80 -2.36
CA GLU A 137 21.08 -20.80 -2.89
C GLU A 137 21.73 -19.45 -3.23
N LEU A 138 22.93 -19.19 -2.69
CA LEU A 138 23.70 -17.98 -3.06
C LEU A 138 24.07 -17.93 -4.54
N TYR A 139 24.07 -19.07 -5.23
CA TYR A 139 24.52 -19.20 -6.62
C TYR A 139 23.38 -19.61 -7.57
N THR A 140 22.15 -19.76 -7.05
CA THR A 140 20.99 -20.07 -7.87
C THR A 140 20.34 -18.80 -8.41
N ASP A 141 19.70 -18.90 -9.56
CA ASP A 141 18.90 -17.80 -10.19
C ASP A 141 19.66 -16.47 -10.43
N ILE A 142 21.00 -16.49 -10.42
CA ILE A 142 21.82 -15.30 -10.66
C ILE A 142 21.95 -15.00 -12.15
N THR A 143 21.95 -16.04 -12.99
CA THR A 143 22.04 -15.94 -14.44
C THR A 143 21.01 -16.83 -15.10
N ILE A 144 20.50 -16.40 -16.26
CA ILE A 144 19.68 -17.23 -17.12
C ILE A 144 20.64 -18.19 -17.85
N ASN A 145 20.54 -19.50 -17.59
CA ASN A 145 21.24 -20.52 -18.33
C ASN A 145 20.49 -20.82 -19.62
#